data_1b044304244a13cb87c02187e3fd3552
#
_entry.id   1b044304244a13cb87c02187e3fd3552
#
_cell.length_a   1.000
_cell.length_b   1.000
_cell.length_c   1.000
_cell.angle_alpha   90.00
_cell.angle_beta   90.00
_cell.angle_gamma   90.00
#
_symmetry.space_group_name_H-M   'P 1'
#
loop_
_entity.id
_entity.type
_entity.pdbx_description
1 polymer ?
#
loop_
_entity_poly.entity_id
_entity_poly.type
_entity_poly.pdbx_seq_one_letter_code
_entity_poly.pdbx_strand_id
1 'polypeptide(L)'
;MLKVDQKEQIRRAFFIEGNSIRQIARERHHDRRTVRAAIRDAGPPCYKLSRPRARPVLGQFVAIIDRWLAEDQLSPAKQRHTGRRIYNRLVEEHGYTGGESTVREYVHKHRARQHPVFIPLAYEPGVDAQVDFGEARVMMKGRPLNVQIFVGRLCFSKIPFLVASPNQQQEAMFEGHEKAFDFFGGVPRTVWYDRLSQAVKRALPGHKPQEQEAFIAFRSHYLFESRFCNPREAHEKGLVENLVGYARRNFLVPVPEVDSFQELNDLLRQRCLAEARRRLRGETQTIGELWKQDRAHLLTLPAHPFPCCRTVPVRPNRLSMVTFQTNRYSVPVAHAGDSLLLRAFVDRVEITNGTRVVAVHQRCYGREQDVLDVFHYLPLLKERPGAFDHAKPLKMWNHPAILDRYLARLRERLSPRTATMEFIRVMELCVDHSLGEVATAVEQAMALGSLGTGTVAYLLRTNRTTQQPVPLAVLTSAPACPTVQDRDLRQYDCFIRR
;
A
#
# COMPACT_ATOMS: atom_id res chain seq x y z
N MET A 1 -0.41 -1.01 61.94
CA MET A 1 -0.69 0.28 61.26
C MET A 1 -2.20 0.45 61.26
N LEU A 2 -2.73 1.60 61.71
CA LEU A 2 -4.18 1.84 61.76
C LEU A 2 -4.78 1.86 60.35
N LYS A 3 -5.96 1.22 60.14
CA LYS A 3 -6.78 1.36 58.93
C LYS A 3 -7.40 2.76 58.88
N VAL A 4 -7.84 3.21 57.71
CA VAL A 4 -8.46 4.54 57.51
C VAL A 4 -9.68 4.70 58.43
N ASP A 5 -10.57 3.68 58.51
CA ASP A 5 -11.75 3.69 59.36
C ASP A 5 -11.41 3.86 60.85
N GLN A 6 -10.34 3.21 61.34
CA GLN A 6 -9.87 3.35 62.70
C GLN A 6 -9.34 4.76 63.00
N LYS A 7 -8.65 5.39 62.03
CA LYS A 7 -8.21 6.80 62.14
C LYS A 7 -9.43 7.73 62.23
N GLU A 8 -10.41 7.53 61.37
CA GLU A 8 -11.65 8.31 61.39
C GLU A 8 -12.34 8.23 62.71
N GLN A 9 -12.56 7.01 63.23
CA GLN A 9 -13.19 6.81 64.53
C GLN A 9 -12.43 7.50 65.69
N ILE A 10 -11.11 7.41 65.69
CA ILE A 10 -10.26 8.12 66.70
C ILE A 10 -10.44 9.64 66.59
N ARG A 11 -10.46 10.17 65.38
CA ARG A 11 -10.64 11.59 65.11
C ARG A 11 -12.04 12.07 65.49
N ARG A 12 -13.09 11.31 65.20
CA ARG A 12 -14.47 11.61 65.61
C ARG A 12 -14.60 11.63 67.12
N ALA A 13 -14.05 10.64 67.81
CA ALA A 13 -14.05 10.58 69.26
C ALA A 13 -13.33 11.78 69.92
N PHE A 14 -12.26 12.28 69.28
CA PHE A 14 -11.50 13.45 69.79
C PHE A 14 -12.18 14.77 69.43
N PHE A 15 -12.52 15.02 68.17
CA PHE A 15 -12.94 16.35 67.69
C PHE A 15 -14.45 16.59 67.81
N ILE A 16 -15.28 15.50 67.80
CA ILE A 16 -16.75 15.62 67.83
C ILE A 16 -17.29 15.26 69.21
N GLU A 17 -16.82 14.12 69.75
CA GLU A 17 -17.31 13.59 71.04
C GLU A 17 -16.56 14.18 72.25
N GLY A 18 -15.48 14.94 72.04
CA GLY A 18 -14.70 15.60 73.08
C GLY A 18 -13.89 14.68 73.99
N ASN A 19 -13.70 13.42 73.58
CA ASN A 19 -13.03 12.44 74.42
C ASN A 19 -11.53 12.69 74.54
N SER A 20 -10.98 12.51 75.73
CA SER A 20 -9.55 12.70 75.97
C SER A 20 -8.70 11.60 75.31
N ILE A 21 -7.44 11.91 74.93
CA ILE A 21 -6.50 10.95 74.37
C ILE A 21 -6.33 9.71 75.26
N ARG A 22 -6.38 9.88 76.58
CA ARG A 22 -6.31 8.76 77.55
C ARG A 22 -7.56 7.85 77.44
N GLN A 23 -8.70 8.45 77.30
CA GLN A 23 -9.98 7.73 77.20
C GLN A 23 -10.06 6.97 75.89
N ILE A 24 -9.77 7.62 74.75
CA ILE A 24 -9.73 7.00 73.42
C ILE A 24 -8.72 5.84 73.36
N ALA A 25 -7.52 6.02 73.94
CA ALA A 25 -6.50 4.98 73.99
C ALA A 25 -6.98 3.73 74.79
N ARG A 26 -7.72 3.94 75.89
CA ARG A 26 -8.30 2.84 76.70
C ARG A 26 -9.45 2.16 76.00
N GLU A 27 -10.40 2.92 75.51
CA GLU A 27 -11.63 2.38 74.88
C GLU A 27 -11.39 1.64 73.61
N ARG A 28 -10.42 2.11 72.81
CA ARG A 28 -10.09 1.53 71.49
C ARG A 28 -8.85 0.65 71.48
N HIS A 29 -8.27 0.37 72.66
CA HIS A 29 -7.11 -0.52 72.86
C HIS A 29 -5.90 -0.09 71.98
N HIS A 30 -5.63 1.21 71.89
CA HIS A 30 -4.48 1.76 71.14
C HIS A 30 -3.52 2.47 72.10
N ASP A 31 -2.21 2.44 71.72
CA ASP A 31 -1.21 3.26 72.40
C ASP A 31 -1.50 4.76 72.22
N ARG A 32 -1.27 5.55 73.30
CA ARG A 32 -1.48 7.04 73.27
C ARG A 32 -0.69 7.73 72.13
N ARG A 33 0.47 7.19 71.75
CA ARG A 33 1.30 7.73 70.67
C ARG A 33 0.58 7.48 69.34
N THR A 34 -0.03 6.33 69.16
CA THR A 34 -0.83 5.98 67.97
C THR A 34 -2.05 6.88 67.83
N VAL A 35 -2.78 7.11 68.95
CA VAL A 35 -3.93 8.03 68.97
C VAL A 35 -3.49 9.48 68.60
N ARG A 36 -2.39 9.99 69.20
CA ARG A 36 -1.87 11.32 68.79
C ARG A 36 -1.48 11.40 67.33
N ALA A 37 -0.86 10.37 66.79
CA ALA A 37 -0.51 10.31 65.38
C ALA A 37 -1.74 10.33 64.45
N ALA A 38 -2.81 9.61 64.82
CA ALA A 38 -4.07 9.58 64.08
C ALA A 38 -4.80 10.94 64.13
N ILE A 39 -4.74 11.64 65.28
CA ILE A 39 -5.33 12.99 65.41
C ILE A 39 -4.56 14.00 64.54
N ARG A 40 -3.22 13.91 64.51
CA ARG A 40 -2.38 14.83 63.76
C ARG A 40 -2.48 14.66 62.22
N ASP A 41 -2.59 13.40 61.76
CA ASP A 41 -2.58 13.05 60.35
C ASP A 41 -3.81 12.25 59.97
N ALA A 42 -4.73 12.87 59.20
CA ALA A 42 -5.96 12.23 58.72
C ALA A 42 -5.71 11.38 57.45
N GLY A 43 -4.58 11.52 56.78
CA GLY A 43 -4.27 10.87 55.53
C GLY A 43 -4.28 9.31 55.62
N PRO A 44 -4.57 8.61 54.53
CA PRO A 44 -4.43 7.18 54.51
C PRO A 44 -3.00 6.75 54.85
N PRO A 45 -2.80 5.63 55.57
CA PRO A 45 -1.46 5.20 55.94
C PRO A 45 -0.66 4.86 54.67
N CYS A 46 0.30 5.69 54.33
CA CYS A 46 1.24 5.39 53.25
C CYS A 46 2.58 4.95 53.83
N TYR A 47 3.13 3.91 53.22
CA TYR A 47 4.48 3.44 53.59
C TYR A 47 5.51 4.45 53.13
N LYS A 48 6.10 5.21 54.06
CA LYS A 48 7.21 6.12 53.76
C LYS A 48 8.53 5.42 54.08
N LEU A 49 9.25 5.05 53.04
CA LEU A 49 10.64 4.60 53.19
C LEU A 49 11.49 5.80 53.60
N SER A 50 12.02 5.79 54.82
CA SER A 50 12.94 6.82 55.33
C SER A 50 14.29 6.78 54.61
N ARG A 51 14.67 5.64 54.05
CA ARG A 51 15.86 5.44 53.24
C ARG A 51 15.57 4.49 52.07
N PRO A 52 16.15 4.70 50.88
CA PRO A 52 16.06 3.74 49.80
C PRO A 52 16.55 2.37 50.25
N ARG A 53 15.89 1.28 49.76
CA ARG A 53 16.36 -0.09 50.05
C ARG A 53 17.79 -0.25 49.58
N ALA A 54 18.67 -0.75 50.47
CA ALA A 54 20.03 -1.08 50.14
C ALA A 54 20.03 -2.11 48.97
N ARG A 55 20.96 -1.95 48.06
CA ARG A 55 21.22 -2.86 46.95
C ARG A 55 22.54 -3.58 47.20
N PRO A 56 22.59 -4.60 48.07
CA PRO A 56 23.85 -5.15 48.56
C PRO A 56 24.73 -5.71 47.44
N VAL A 57 24.15 -6.31 46.41
CA VAL A 57 24.90 -6.94 45.30
C VAL A 57 25.17 -5.95 44.15
N LEU A 58 24.21 -5.10 43.78
CA LEU A 58 24.34 -4.16 42.66
C LEU A 58 24.97 -2.83 43.06
N GLY A 59 24.87 -2.43 44.35
CA GLY A 59 25.22 -1.09 44.81
C GLY A 59 26.62 -0.65 44.44
N GLN A 60 27.61 -1.49 44.58
CA GLN A 60 29.02 -1.22 44.24
C GLN A 60 29.27 -1.03 42.75
N PHE A 61 28.41 -1.54 41.89
CA PHE A 61 28.50 -1.45 40.40
C PHE A 61 27.66 -0.33 39.80
N VAL A 62 26.85 0.35 40.58
CA VAL A 62 25.96 1.42 40.12
C VAL A 62 26.72 2.52 39.39
N ALA A 63 27.82 3.01 39.97
CA ALA A 63 28.63 4.06 39.37
C ALA A 63 29.23 3.65 38.00
N ILE A 64 29.54 2.37 37.84
CA ILE A 64 30.06 1.81 36.59
C ILE A 64 28.97 1.78 35.53
N ILE A 65 27.78 1.29 35.91
CA ILE A 65 26.60 1.27 35.01
C ILE A 65 26.24 2.69 34.56
N ASP A 66 26.19 3.63 35.48
CA ASP A 66 25.82 5.02 35.17
C ASP A 66 26.83 5.68 34.23
N ARG A 67 28.12 5.43 34.41
CA ARG A 67 29.16 5.84 33.46
C ARG A 67 28.94 5.26 32.06
N TRP A 68 28.74 3.95 31.94
CA TRP A 68 28.47 3.32 30.64
C TRP A 68 27.19 3.86 29.99
N LEU A 69 26.14 4.16 30.75
CA LEU A 69 24.92 4.75 30.23
C LEU A 69 25.12 6.21 29.79
N ALA A 70 26.02 6.95 30.41
CA ALA A 70 26.42 8.29 29.98
C ALA A 70 27.24 8.25 28.68
N GLU A 71 28.21 7.32 28.59
CA GLU A 71 28.99 7.06 27.36
C GLU A 71 28.10 6.63 26.19
N ASP A 72 27.05 5.85 26.45
CA ASP A 72 26.05 5.46 25.46
C ASP A 72 25.37 6.64 24.76
N GLN A 73 25.23 7.80 25.44
CA GLN A 73 24.62 8.97 24.83
C GLN A 73 25.45 9.57 23.69
N LEU A 74 26.76 9.37 23.74
CA LEU A 74 27.71 9.79 22.70
C LEU A 74 27.82 8.79 21.58
N SER A 75 27.33 7.56 21.80
CA SER A 75 27.39 6.46 20.82
C SER A 75 26.16 6.43 19.91
N PRO A 76 26.30 5.93 18.65
CA PRO A 76 25.16 5.71 17.76
C PRO A 76 24.09 4.82 18.42
N ALA A 77 22.80 5.15 18.24
CA ALA A 77 21.69 4.49 18.93
C ALA A 77 21.69 2.94 18.78
N LYS A 78 22.15 2.44 17.64
CA LYS A 78 22.26 0.99 17.36
C LYS A 78 23.46 0.31 18.04
N GLN A 79 24.41 1.07 18.57
CA GLN A 79 25.61 0.57 19.26
C GLN A 79 25.59 0.80 20.78
N ARG A 80 24.46 1.27 21.32
CA ARG A 80 24.28 1.46 22.76
C ARG A 80 24.11 0.14 23.47
N HIS A 81 24.59 0.06 24.72
CA HIS A 81 24.45 -1.14 25.53
C HIS A 81 22.98 -1.55 25.69
N THR A 82 22.66 -2.81 25.52
CA THR A 82 21.40 -3.40 26.03
C THR A 82 21.55 -3.74 27.51
N GLY A 83 20.44 -3.87 28.25
CA GLY A 83 20.51 -4.30 29.67
C GLY A 83 21.22 -5.63 29.84
N ARG A 84 21.09 -6.56 28.88
CA ARG A 84 21.81 -7.83 28.87
C ARG A 84 23.31 -7.65 28.61
N ARG A 85 23.69 -6.75 27.69
CA ARG A 85 25.12 -6.49 27.47
C ARG A 85 25.80 -5.85 28.68
N ILE A 86 25.11 -4.92 29.37
CA ILE A 86 25.60 -4.37 30.65
C ILE A 86 25.80 -5.48 31.68
N TYR A 87 24.83 -6.40 31.82
CA TYR A 87 24.96 -7.56 32.72
C TYR A 87 26.17 -8.40 32.35
N ASN A 88 26.33 -8.81 31.09
CA ASN A 88 27.45 -9.60 30.66
C ASN A 88 28.81 -8.93 30.94
N ARG A 89 28.92 -7.62 30.63
CA ARG A 89 30.14 -6.85 30.93
C ARG A 89 30.43 -6.76 32.42
N LEU A 90 29.38 -6.61 33.26
CA LEU A 90 29.58 -6.63 34.71
C LEU A 90 30.11 -7.97 35.21
N VAL A 91 29.67 -9.08 34.66
CA VAL A 91 30.17 -10.42 34.97
C VAL A 91 31.60 -10.60 34.46
N GLU A 92 31.83 -10.26 33.18
CA GLU A 92 33.13 -10.48 32.49
C GLU A 92 34.22 -9.55 33.04
N GLU A 93 33.94 -8.27 33.25
CA GLU A 93 34.96 -7.26 33.57
C GLU A 93 35.04 -6.95 35.08
N HIS A 94 34.00 -7.21 35.86
CA HIS A 94 33.93 -6.82 37.26
C HIS A 94 33.46 -7.90 38.21
N GLY A 95 33.31 -9.16 37.75
CA GLY A 95 32.97 -10.29 38.60
C GLY A 95 31.62 -10.22 39.29
N TYR A 96 30.60 -9.60 38.63
CA TYR A 96 29.24 -9.47 39.19
C TYR A 96 28.58 -10.83 39.38
N THR A 97 28.10 -11.13 40.58
CA THR A 97 27.47 -12.41 40.95
C THR A 97 25.94 -12.34 41.10
N GLY A 98 25.34 -11.18 40.87
CA GLY A 98 23.89 -10.99 40.98
C GLY A 98 23.12 -11.38 39.73
N GLY A 99 21.81 -11.37 39.80
CA GLY A 99 20.91 -11.72 38.68
C GLY A 99 20.82 -10.67 37.57
N GLU A 100 20.66 -11.12 36.32
CA GLU A 100 20.42 -10.27 35.14
C GLU A 100 19.21 -9.35 35.33
N SER A 101 18.12 -9.87 35.97
CA SER A 101 16.88 -9.10 36.20
C SER A 101 17.11 -7.83 37.00
N THR A 102 17.99 -7.87 38.01
CA THR A 102 18.32 -6.71 38.86
C THR A 102 19.03 -5.61 38.06
N VAL A 103 19.95 -5.99 37.18
CA VAL A 103 20.65 -5.06 36.28
C VAL A 103 19.66 -4.47 35.27
N ARG A 104 18.82 -5.30 34.65
CA ARG A 104 17.82 -4.84 33.67
C ARG A 104 16.81 -3.88 34.29
N GLU A 105 16.33 -4.15 35.51
CA GLU A 105 15.41 -3.26 36.23
C GLU A 105 16.09 -1.91 36.54
N TYR A 106 17.34 -1.94 36.98
CA TYR A 106 18.10 -0.73 37.23
C TYR A 106 18.25 0.13 35.97
N VAL A 107 18.72 -0.48 34.88
CA VAL A 107 18.90 0.18 33.58
C VAL A 107 17.56 0.72 33.04
N HIS A 108 16.49 -0.04 33.18
CA HIS A 108 15.14 0.40 32.77
C HIS A 108 14.70 1.63 33.55
N LYS A 109 14.83 1.61 34.88
CA LYS A 109 14.47 2.75 35.75
C LYS A 109 15.33 3.99 35.48
N HIS A 110 16.62 3.77 35.14
CA HIS A 110 17.52 4.88 34.82
C HIS A 110 17.16 5.51 33.45
N ARG A 111 16.89 4.70 32.43
CA ARG A 111 16.45 5.16 31.11
C ARG A 111 15.07 5.77 31.11
N ALA A 112 14.14 5.29 31.92
CA ALA A 112 12.77 5.82 32.04
C ALA A 112 12.72 7.28 32.52
N ARG A 113 13.79 7.80 33.16
CA ARG A 113 13.90 9.22 33.54
C ARG A 113 14.11 10.16 32.35
N GLN A 114 14.37 9.65 31.18
CA GLN A 114 14.61 10.43 29.94
C GLN A 114 13.51 10.21 28.90
N HIS A 115 12.24 10.09 29.32
CA HIS A 115 11.15 10.12 28.34
C HIS A 115 11.08 11.54 27.73
N PRO A 116 11.28 11.68 26.42
CA PRO A 116 11.10 12.97 25.78
C PRO A 116 9.65 13.42 25.99
N VAL A 117 9.47 14.64 26.46
CA VAL A 117 8.16 15.27 26.60
C VAL A 117 7.87 15.99 25.29
N PHE A 118 6.70 15.76 24.72
CA PHE A 118 6.30 16.34 23.44
C PHE A 118 5.17 17.36 23.65
N ILE A 119 5.18 18.41 22.84
CA ILE A 119 4.10 19.39 22.79
C ILE A 119 2.97 18.79 21.95
N PRO A 120 1.71 18.72 22.43
CA PRO A 120 0.58 18.32 21.62
C PRO A 120 0.39 19.31 20.46
N LEU A 121 0.34 18.77 19.22
CA LEU A 121 0.13 19.57 18.04
C LEU A 121 -1.37 19.65 17.71
N ALA A 122 -1.84 20.85 17.41
CA ALA A 122 -3.16 21.11 16.84
C ALA A 122 -3.02 21.20 15.31
N TYR A 123 -3.97 20.61 14.59
CA TYR A 123 -3.99 20.58 13.13
C TYR A 123 -5.27 21.26 12.63
N GLU A 124 -5.16 21.95 11.51
CA GLU A 124 -6.31 22.58 10.83
C GLU A 124 -6.88 21.64 9.77
N PRO A 125 -8.21 21.74 9.49
CA PRO A 125 -8.85 20.92 8.46
C PRO A 125 -8.21 21.10 7.07
N GLY A 126 -7.95 20.01 6.36
CA GLY A 126 -7.45 20.00 4.98
C GLY A 126 -5.99 20.44 4.80
N VAL A 127 -5.28 20.76 5.88
CA VAL A 127 -3.92 21.30 5.77
C VAL A 127 -2.88 20.20 5.73
N ASP A 128 -2.80 19.36 6.74
CA ASP A 128 -1.69 18.41 6.90
C ASP A 128 -2.10 16.96 6.71
N ALA A 129 -1.30 16.23 5.97
CA ALA A 129 -1.30 14.77 5.94
C ALA A 129 0.09 14.21 6.24
N GLN A 130 0.14 13.02 6.77
CA GLN A 130 1.38 12.28 6.99
C GLN A 130 1.35 10.97 6.22
N VAL A 131 2.49 10.58 5.63
CA VAL A 131 2.63 9.33 4.90
C VAL A 131 3.89 8.58 5.32
N ASP A 132 3.82 7.25 5.27
CA ASP A 132 4.94 6.35 5.56
C ASP A 132 4.75 5.01 4.83
N PHE A 133 5.80 4.18 4.82
CA PHE A 133 5.73 2.80 4.36
C PHE A 133 5.95 1.84 5.53
N GLY A 134 5.19 0.76 5.50
CA GLY A 134 5.34 -0.34 6.43
C GLY A 134 5.39 -1.68 5.71
N GLU A 135 5.98 -2.69 6.33
CA GLU A 135 5.97 -4.06 5.83
C GLU A 135 4.94 -4.89 6.61
N ALA A 136 4.23 -5.78 5.92
CA ALA A 136 3.34 -6.74 6.55
C ALA A 136 3.37 -8.09 5.83
N ARG A 137 2.96 -9.15 6.55
CA ARG A 137 2.82 -10.49 5.98
C ARG A 137 1.36 -10.77 5.68
N VAL A 138 1.12 -11.37 4.51
CA VAL A 138 -0.19 -11.87 4.08
C VAL A 138 -0.05 -13.27 3.51
N MET A 139 -1.14 -14.01 3.43
CA MET A 139 -1.21 -15.25 2.65
C MET A 139 -1.78 -14.92 1.29
N MET A 140 -0.99 -15.09 0.21
CA MET A 140 -1.43 -14.84 -1.16
C MET A 140 -1.37 -16.13 -1.96
N LYS A 141 -2.52 -16.58 -2.46
CA LYS A 141 -2.68 -17.88 -3.15
C LYS A 141 -2.10 -19.04 -2.32
N GLY A 142 -2.40 -19.07 -1.01
CA GLY A 142 -1.93 -20.09 -0.08
C GLY A 142 -0.44 -20.02 0.27
N ARG A 143 0.29 -18.97 -0.14
CA ARG A 143 1.73 -18.79 0.17
C ARG A 143 1.97 -17.53 0.97
N PRO A 144 2.86 -17.56 1.97
CA PRO A 144 3.21 -16.36 2.73
C PRO A 144 3.98 -15.39 1.85
N LEU A 145 3.52 -14.13 1.82
CA LEU A 145 4.14 -13.04 1.08
C LEU A 145 4.32 -11.82 1.98
N ASN A 146 5.52 -11.23 1.96
CA ASN A 146 5.75 -9.92 2.57
C ASN A 146 5.37 -8.84 1.56
N VAL A 147 4.47 -7.97 1.96
CA VAL A 147 3.97 -6.85 1.14
C VAL A 147 4.38 -5.53 1.76
N GLN A 148 4.57 -4.52 0.93
CA GLN A 148 4.78 -3.14 1.37
C GLN A 148 3.43 -2.45 1.49
N ILE A 149 3.22 -1.71 2.56
CA ILE A 149 1.97 -0.97 2.79
C ILE A 149 2.30 0.51 2.81
N PHE A 150 1.77 1.24 1.86
CA PHE A 150 1.70 2.69 1.93
C PHE A 150 0.62 3.06 2.94
N VAL A 151 0.96 3.95 3.85
CA VAL A 151 0.09 4.41 4.92
C VAL A 151 -0.01 5.92 4.83
N GLY A 152 -1.22 6.44 4.67
CA GLY A 152 -1.53 7.86 4.69
C GLY A 152 -2.52 8.20 5.81
N ARG A 153 -2.47 9.42 6.33
CA ARG A 153 -3.40 9.91 7.35
C ARG A 153 -3.58 11.41 7.25
N LEU A 154 -4.82 11.90 7.23
CA LEU A 154 -5.10 13.32 7.46
C LEU A 154 -4.86 13.65 8.94
N CYS A 155 -4.15 14.75 9.20
CA CYS A 155 -3.73 15.07 10.57
C CYS A 155 -4.85 15.64 11.43
N PHE A 156 -5.86 16.28 10.86
CA PHE A 156 -7.00 16.82 11.62
C PHE A 156 -8.00 15.70 11.96
N SER A 157 -8.63 15.07 10.99
CA SER A 157 -9.66 14.04 11.24
C SER A 157 -9.09 12.73 11.77
N LYS A 158 -7.82 12.46 11.56
CA LYS A 158 -7.14 11.19 11.84
C LYS A 158 -7.64 10.03 10.98
N ILE A 159 -8.34 10.30 9.87
CA ILE A 159 -8.78 9.23 8.94
C ILE A 159 -7.57 8.56 8.31
N PRO A 160 -7.42 7.23 8.43
CA PRO A 160 -6.32 6.51 7.83
C PRO A 160 -6.64 6.08 6.41
N PHE A 161 -5.63 5.95 5.59
CA PHE A 161 -5.66 5.27 4.30
C PHE A 161 -4.50 4.30 4.19
N LEU A 162 -4.78 3.10 3.70
CA LEU A 162 -3.78 2.06 3.48
C LEU A 162 -3.95 1.42 2.12
N VAL A 163 -2.82 1.18 1.44
CA VAL A 163 -2.78 0.39 0.22
C VAL A 163 -1.52 -0.48 0.20
N ALA A 164 -1.68 -1.74 -0.18
CA ALA A 164 -0.59 -2.71 -0.29
C ALA A 164 -0.03 -2.72 -1.72
N SER A 165 1.28 -2.88 -1.81
CA SER A 165 2.02 -3.01 -3.08
C SER A 165 3.12 -4.06 -2.97
N PRO A 166 3.61 -4.61 -4.11
CA PRO A 166 4.70 -5.58 -4.11
C PRO A 166 6.04 -5.00 -3.63
N ASN A 167 6.23 -3.69 -3.75
CA ASN A 167 7.44 -2.98 -3.37
C ASN A 167 7.12 -1.55 -2.93
N GLN A 168 8.17 -0.83 -2.49
CA GLN A 168 8.09 0.58 -2.12
C GLN A 168 8.86 1.48 -3.11
N GLN A 169 8.86 1.15 -4.40
CA GLN A 169 9.54 1.96 -5.41
C GLN A 169 8.75 3.23 -5.74
N GLN A 170 9.30 4.09 -6.57
CA GLN A 170 8.74 5.40 -6.90
C GLN A 170 7.31 5.32 -7.45
N GLU A 171 7.03 4.37 -8.33
CA GLU A 171 5.71 4.15 -8.90
C GLU A 171 4.67 3.75 -7.84
N ALA A 172 5.06 2.90 -6.88
CA ALA A 172 4.19 2.51 -5.77
C ALA A 172 3.94 3.68 -4.79
N MET A 173 4.94 4.54 -4.60
CA MET A 173 4.79 5.76 -3.81
C MET A 173 3.78 6.72 -4.47
N PHE A 174 3.92 6.99 -5.77
CA PHE A 174 3.01 7.88 -6.50
C PHE A 174 1.58 7.32 -6.53
N GLU A 175 1.42 6.05 -6.86
CA GLU A 175 0.11 5.37 -6.85
C GLU A 175 -0.52 5.37 -5.46
N GLY A 176 0.28 5.18 -4.41
CA GLY A 176 -0.17 5.26 -3.02
C GLY A 176 -0.76 6.63 -2.67
N HIS A 177 -0.10 7.71 -3.11
CA HIS A 177 -0.61 9.08 -2.92
C HIS A 177 -1.88 9.35 -3.74
N GLU A 178 -1.87 8.98 -5.02
CA GLU A 178 -3.02 9.14 -5.91
C GLU A 178 -4.27 8.49 -5.30
N LYS A 179 -4.15 7.22 -4.91
CA LYS A 179 -5.24 6.48 -4.25
C LYS A 179 -5.64 7.08 -2.89
N ALA A 180 -4.67 7.64 -2.15
CA ALA A 180 -4.95 8.33 -0.89
C ALA A 180 -5.73 9.63 -1.12
N PHE A 181 -5.34 10.44 -2.10
CA PHE A 181 -6.02 11.68 -2.44
C PHE A 181 -7.45 11.42 -2.96
N ASP A 182 -7.61 10.39 -3.79
CA ASP A 182 -8.94 9.93 -4.22
C ASP A 182 -9.81 9.49 -3.03
N PHE A 183 -9.25 8.68 -2.13
CA PHE A 183 -9.94 8.24 -0.92
C PHE A 183 -10.31 9.42 -0.01
N PHE A 184 -9.40 10.36 0.22
CA PHE A 184 -9.66 11.53 1.05
C PHE A 184 -10.70 12.47 0.44
N GLY A 185 -10.83 12.45 -0.89
CA GLY A 185 -11.73 13.30 -1.69
C GLY A 185 -11.12 14.66 -2.01
N GLY A 186 -9.79 14.75 -2.05
CA GLY A 186 -9.01 15.95 -2.36
C GLY A 186 -7.56 15.82 -1.90
N VAL A 187 -6.78 16.88 -2.14
CA VAL A 187 -5.35 16.91 -1.85
C VAL A 187 -5.07 17.79 -0.61
N PRO A 188 -4.39 17.29 0.43
CA PRO A 188 -3.96 18.13 1.56
C PRO A 188 -2.94 19.16 1.10
N ARG A 189 -2.91 20.34 1.73
CA ARG A 189 -1.96 21.40 1.36
C ARG A 189 -0.52 21.02 1.61
N THR A 190 -0.26 20.25 2.67
CA THR A 190 1.09 19.82 3.09
C THR A 190 1.08 18.32 3.34
N VAL A 191 2.06 17.61 2.80
CA VAL A 191 2.31 16.18 3.08
C VAL A 191 3.65 16.03 3.78
N TRP A 192 3.62 15.42 4.95
CA TRP A 192 4.79 15.17 5.79
C TRP A 192 5.35 13.77 5.52
N TYR A 193 6.66 13.73 5.33
CA TYR A 193 7.41 12.51 5.02
C TYR A 193 8.44 12.22 6.10
N ASP A 194 8.62 10.94 6.42
CA ASP A 194 9.92 10.50 6.91
C ASP A 194 10.93 10.52 5.75
N ARG A 195 12.18 10.21 6.00
CA ARG A 195 13.25 10.13 4.99
C ARG A 195 12.93 9.06 3.93
N LEU A 196 12.04 9.38 2.99
CA LEU A 196 11.73 8.52 1.86
C LEU A 196 12.81 8.66 0.80
N SER A 197 13.62 7.62 0.59
CA SER A 197 14.63 7.56 -0.46
C SER A 197 14.04 7.72 -1.87
N GLN A 198 12.75 7.47 -2.03
CA GLN A 198 12.02 7.63 -3.28
C GLN A 198 11.72 9.10 -3.62
N ALA A 199 11.63 9.96 -2.61
CA ALA A 199 11.35 11.39 -2.78
C ALA A 199 12.64 12.22 -2.81
N VAL A 200 13.73 11.76 -2.20
CA VAL A 200 14.94 12.55 -1.94
C VAL A 200 16.18 11.90 -2.53
N LYS A 201 16.92 12.63 -3.40
CA LYS A 201 18.23 12.20 -3.94
C LYS A 201 19.32 12.23 -2.87
N ARG A 202 19.32 13.25 -2.01
CA ARG A 202 20.36 13.47 -1.00
C ARG A 202 19.80 14.25 0.19
N ALA A 203 19.98 13.73 1.37
CA ALA A 203 19.68 14.43 2.61
C ALA A 203 20.99 14.60 3.40
N LEU A 204 21.52 15.83 3.42
CA LEU A 204 22.66 16.20 4.26
C LEU A 204 22.14 16.83 5.55
N PRO A 205 22.76 16.53 6.71
CA PRO A 205 22.42 17.20 7.97
C PRO A 205 22.54 18.70 7.83
N GLY A 206 21.50 19.46 8.22
CA GLY A 206 21.49 20.91 8.18
C GLY A 206 21.17 21.57 6.82
N HIS A 207 20.93 20.79 5.76
CA HIS A 207 20.53 21.28 4.43
C HIS A 207 19.13 20.79 4.07
N LYS A 208 18.41 21.60 3.24
CA LYS A 208 17.14 21.15 2.66
C LYS A 208 17.37 19.89 1.81
N PRO A 209 16.53 18.85 1.94
CA PRO A 209 16.66 17.64 1.14
C PRO A 209 16.52 17.97 -0.35
N GLN A 210 17.40 17.42 -1.20
CA GLN A 210 17.27 17.55 -2.64
C GLN A 210 16.27 16.52 -3.15
N GLU A 211 15.09 16.98 -3.57
CA GLU A 211 14.03 16.16 -4.13
C GLU A 211 14.40 15.58 -5.50
N GLN A 212 13.84 14.43 -5.84
CA GLN A 212 13.94 13.85 -7.18
C GLN A 212 13.04 14.62 -8.15
N GLU A 213 13.48 14.81 -9.40
CA GLU A 213 12.72 15.55 -10.41
C GLU A 213 11.31 14.98 -10.66
N ALA A 214 11.20 13.65 -10.69
CA ALA A 214 9.91 13.00 -10.84
C ALA A 214 8.97 13.26 -9.65
N PHE A 215 9.52 13.40 -8.42
CA PHE A 215 8.73 13.76 -7.25
C PHE A 215 8.31 15.24 -7.29
N ILE A 216 9.18 16.13 -7.75
CA ILE A 216 8.84 17.55 -7.97
C ILE A 216 7.70 17.67 -8.99
N ALA A 217 7.77 16.93 -10.10
CA ALA A 217 6.72 16.90 -11.11
C ALA A 217 5.39 16.39 -10.51
N PHE A 218 5.45 15.32 -9.71
CA PHE A 218 4.28 14.74 -9.03
C PHE A 218 3.62 15.76 -8.07
N ARG A 219 4.39 16.36 -7.15
CA ARG A 219 3.82 17.32 -6.19
C ARG A 219 3.33 18.60 -6.86
N SER A 220 3.97 19.02 -7.95
CA SER A 220 3.54 20.18 -8.75
C SER A 220 2.23 19.91 -9.47
N HIS A 221 1.97 18.67 -9.91
CA HIS A 221 0.71 18.27 -10.53
C HIS A 221 -0.47 18.32 -9.54
N TYR A 222 -0.24 17.89 -8.29
CA TYR A 222 -1.25 17.89 -7.23
C TYR A 222 -1.25 19.17 -6.37
N LEU A 223 -0.30 20.07 -6.55
CA LEU A 223 -0.18 21.37 -5.89
C LEU A 223 -0.03 21.31 -4.36
N PHE A 224 0.57 20.26 -3.82
CA PHE A 224 0.84 20.17 -2.39
C PHE A 224 2.30 20.54 -2.05
N GLU A 225 2.54 20.97 -0.80
CA GLU A 225 3.88 21.15 -0.26
C GLU A 225 4.39 19.86 0.36
N SER A 226 5.67 19.53 0.12
CA SER A 226 6.36 18.43 0.78
C SER A 226 7.15 18.92 1.97
N ARG A 227 7.02 18.28 3.12
CA ARG A 227 7.84 18.52 4.31
C ARG A 227 8.47 17.22 4.79
N PHE A 228 9.73 17.31 5.18
CA PHE A 228 10.49 16.13 5.63
C PHE A 228 10.84 16.31 7.10
N CYS A 229 10.49 15.31 7.91
CA CYS A 229 10.76 15.32 9.35
C CYS A 229 12.27 15.31 9.61
N ASN A 230 12.72 16.11 10.57
CA ASN A 230 14.10 16.14 11.01
C ASN A 230 14.49 14.84 11.75
N PRO A 231 15.73 14.35 11.59
CA PRO A 231 16.15 13.05 12.13
C PRO A 231 16.12 12.90 13.63
N ARG A 232 15.89 13.95 14.40
CA ARG A 232 15.89 13.95 15.89
C ARG A 232 14.61 14.49 16.52
N GLU A 233 13.65 14.92 15.71
CA GLU A 233 12.37 15.47 16.17
C GLU A 233 11.27 14.40 16.05
N ALA A 234 11.35 13.38 16.91
CA ALA A 234 10.41 12.25 16.95
C ALA A 234 8.94 12.68 17.21
N HIS A 235 8.69 13.89 17.70
CA HIS A 235 7.35 14.42 17.97
C HIS A 235 6.58 14.76 16.69
N GLU A 236 7.26 15.14 15.60
CA GLU A 236 6.63 15.40 14.30
C GLU A 236 6.09 14.12 13.66
N LYS A 237 6.59 12.95 14.09
CA LYS A 237 6.39 11.63 13.48
C LYS A 237 5.35 10.74 14.18
N GLY A 238 4.95 11.10 15.40
CA GLY A 238 4.22 10.19 16.30
C GLY A 238 2.86 9.66 15.79
N LEU A 239 2.23 10.33 14.82
CA LEU A 239 0.93 9.91 14.30
C LEU A 239 1.02 8.74 13.31
N VAL A 240 2.02 8.72 12.42
CA VAL A 240 2.13 7.70 11.35
C VAL A 240 2.84 6.43 11.81
N GLU A 241 3.92 6.53 12.61
CA GLU A 241 4.56 5.35 13.19
C GLU A 241 3.58 4.51 14.02
N ASN A 242 2.72 5.19 14.78
CA ASN A 242 1.64 4.53 15.51
C ASN A 242 0.63 3.88 14.55
N LEU A 243 0.37 4.47 13.37
CA LEU A 243 -0.60 3.95 12.42
C LEU A 243 -0.13 2.68 11.72
N VAL A 244 1.14 2.58 11.30
CA VAL A 244 1.71 1.33 10.75
C VAL A 244 1.57 0.20 11.77
N GLY A 245 1.93 0.45 13.03
CA GLY A 245 1.75 -0.51 14.12
C GLY A 245 0.29 -0.85 14.42
N TYR A 246 -0.61 0.14 14.36
CA TYR A 246 -2.05 -0.03 14.50
C TYR A 246 -2.62 -0.90 13.37
N ALA A 247 -2.28 -0.57 12.13
CA ALA A 247 -2.72 -1.32 10.95
C ALA A 247 -2.32 -2.80 11.00
N ARG A 248 -1.07 -3.08 11.37
CA ARG A 248 -0.60 -4.46 11.53
C ARG A 248 -1.42 -5.25 12.55
N ARG A 249 -1.76 -4.64 13.69
CA ARG A 249 -2.48 -5.32 14.78
C ARG A 249 -3.98 -5.39 14.57
N ASN A 250 -4.58 -4.41 13.91
CA ASN A 250 -6.05 -4.29 13.81
C ASN A 250 -6.60 -4.58 12.42
N PHE A 251 -5.81 -4.29 11.35
CA PHE A 251 -6.25 -4.50 9.97
C PHE A 251 -5.68 -5.78 9.35
N LEU A 252 -4.59 -6.33 9.93
CA LEU A 252 -3.89 -7.48 9.37
C LEU A 252 -3.79 -8.64 10.38
N VAL A 253 -4.67 -8.66 11.37
CA VAL A 253 -4.85 -9.77 12.32
C VAL A 253 -6.33 -10.17 12.33
N PRO A 254 -6.65 -11.47 12.10
CA PRO A 254 -5.74 -12.52 11.66
C PRO A 254 -5.07 -12.19 10.32
N VAL A 255 -3.96 -12.87 10.01
CA VAL A 255 -3.25 -12.68 8.73
C VAL A 255 -4.23 -12.92 7.58
N PRO A 256 -4.46 -11.92 6.70
CA PRO A 256 -5.43 -12.07 5.62
C PRO A 256 -4.95 -13.09 4.59
N GLU A 257 -5.89 -13.91 4.11
CA GLU A 257 -5.71 -14.82 3.00
C GLU A 257 -6.46 -14.27 1.79
N VAL A 258 -5.73 -14.01 0.69
CA VAL A 258 -6.23 -13.34 -0.51
C VAL A 258 -5.58 -13.93 -1.77
N ASP A 259 -6.24 -13.79 -2.91
CA ASP A 259 -5.71 -14.27 -4.18
C ASP A 259 -4.98 -13.20 -4.99
N SER A 260 -5.18 -11.92 -4.65
CA SER A 260 -4.59 -10.81 -5.41
C SER A 260 -4.33 -9.57 -4.54
N PHE A 261 -3.48 -8.66 -5.03
CA PHE A 261 -3.32 -7.33 -4.44
C PHE A 261 -4.60 -6.49 -4.51
N GLN A 262 -5.43 -6.70 -5.53
CA GLN A 262 -6.72 -6.00 -5.63
C GLN A 262 -7.62 -6.38 -4.46
N GLU A 263 -7.82 -7.65 -4.21
CA GLU A 263 -8.62 -8.15 -3.08
C GLU A 263 -8.10 -7.66 -1.73
N LEU A 264 -6.77 -7.70 -1.54
CA LEU A 264 -6.14 -7.16 -0.33
C LEU A 264 -6.43 -5.66 -0.16
N ASN A 265 -6.34 -4.90 -1.24
CA ASN A 265 -6.54 -3.45 -1.20
C ASN A 265 -8.02 -3.10 -0.99
N ASP A 266 -8.96 -3.88 -1.52
CA ASP A 266 -10.39 -3.73 -1.25
C ASP A 266 -10.70 -4.00 0.23
N LEU A 267 -10.10 -5.03 0.81
CA LEU A 267 -10.19 -5.32 2.24
C LEU A 267 -9.63 -4.17 3.09
N LEU A 268 -8.45 -3.66 2.76
CA LEU A 268 -7.84 -2.54 3.47
C LEU A 268 -8.69 -1.28 3.36
N ARG A 269 -9.22 -0.97 2.18
CA ARG A 269 -10.12 0.17 1.95
C ARG A 269 -11.39 0.07 2.82
N GLN A 270 -12.01 -1.10 2.89
CA GLN A 270 -13.18 -1.32 3.77
C GLN A 270 -12.84 -1.07 5.24
N ARG A 271 -11.68 -1.55 5.72
CA ARG A 271 -11.23 -1.34 7.10
C ARG A 271 -10.91 0.14 7.38
N CYS A 272 -10.34 0.87 6.41
CA CYS A 272 -10.14 2.31 6.52
C CYS A 272 -11.48 3.07 6.62
N LEU A 273 -12.48 2.69 5.82
CA LEU A 273 -13.82 3.28 5.88
C LEU A 273 -14.53 2.97 7.21
N ALA A 274 -14.31 1.79 7.77
CA ALA A 274 -14.87 1.43 9.08
C ALA A 274 -14.34 2.31 10.22
N GLU A 275 -13.07 2.77 10.13
CA GLU A 275 -12.50 3.71 11.10
C GLU A 275 -13.26 5.05 11.18
N ALA A 276 -13.93 5.46 10.11
CA ALA A 276 -14.72 6.69 10.11
C ALA A 276 -15.85 6.69 11.16
N ARG A 277 -16.33 5.52 11.57
CA ARG A 277 -17.36 5.38 12.62
C ARG A 277 -16.81 5.53 14.03
N ARG A 278 -15.49 5.43 14.19
CA ARG A 278 -14.83 5.46 15.49
C ARG A 278 -14.75 6.90 16.03
N ARG A 279 -14.85 7.03 17.35
CA ARG A 279 -14.61 8.28 18.08
C ARG A 279 -13.28 8.18 18.81
N LEU A 280 -12.45 9.19 18.70
CA LEU A 280 -11.18 9.27 19.43
C LEU A 280 -11.41 9.69 20.89
N ARG A 281 -10.50 9.27 21.75
CA ARG A 281 -10.56 9.65 23.18
C ARG A 281 -10.43 11.16 23.33
N GLY A 282 -11.39 11.77 24.01
CA GLY A 282 -11.45 13.23 24.22
C GLY A 282 -12.18 14.01 23.14
N GLU A 283 -12.55 13.36 22.01
CA GLU A 283 -13.32 13.98 20.94
C GLU A 283 -14.82 13.74 21.12
N THR A 284 -15.62 14.74 20.79
CA THR A 284 -17.09 14.65 20.77
C THR A 284 -17.59 14.08 19.44
N GLN A 285 -16.87 14.33 18.34
CA GLN A 285 -17.18 13.95 16.99
C GLN A 285 -16.52 12.63 16.59
N THR A 286 -17.11 11.91 15.64
CA THR A 286 -16.49 10.74 15.01
C THR A 286 -15.41 11.17 14.01
N ILE A 287 -14.49 10.24 13.68
CA ILE A 287 -13.49 10.46 12.63
C ILE A 287 -14.16 10.86 11.31
N GLY A 288 -15.31 10.29 10.97
CA GLY A 288 -16.06 10.59 9.75
C GLY A 288 -16.66 11.99 9.72
N GLU A 289 -17.13 12.50 10.87
CA GLU A 289 -17.62 13.87 10.99
C GLU A 289 -16.48 14.88 10.84
N LEU A 290 -15.33 14.62 11.46
CA LEU A 290 -14.11 15.43 11.29
C LEU A 290 -13.60 15.35 9.84
N TRP A 291 -13.67 14.17 9.20
CA TRP A 291 -13.28 13.99 7.80
C TRP A 291 -14.14 14.81 6.82
N LYS A 292 -15.42 14.99 7.11
CA LYS A 292 -16.27 15.90 6.31
C LYS A 292 -15.75 17.34 6.36
N GLN A 293 -15.22 17.78 7.50
CA GLN A 293 -14.59 19.09 7.64
C GLN A 293 -13.27 19.16 6.85
N ASP A 294 -12.41 18.13 6.95
CA ASP A 294 -11.21 18.03 6.10
C ASP A 294 -11.55 18.19 4.64
N ARG A 295 -12.51 17.41 4.13
CA ARG A 295 -12.92 17.42 2.71
C ARG A 295 -13.35 18.79 2.19
N ALA A 296 -13.94 19.62 3.02
CA ALA A 296 -14.35 20.97 2.65
C ALA A 296 -13.15 21.93 2.43
N HIS A 297 -11.96 21.57 2.96
CA HIS A 297 -10.76 22.42 2.93
C HIS A 297 -9.61 21.82 2.11
N LEU A 298 -9.75 20.56 1.64
CA LEU A 298 -8.78 19.95 0.73
C LEU A 298 -8.76 20.67 -0.62
N LEU A 299 -7.61 20.66 -1.29
CA LEU A 299 -7.50 21.12 -2.68
C LEU A 299 -8.25 20.17 -3.61
N THR A 300 -8.82 20.71 -4.68
CA THR A 300 -9.52 19.92 -5.70
C THR A 300 -8.55 18.98 -6.42
N LEU A 301 -9.02 17.75 -6.69
CA LEU A 301 -8.27 16.80 -7.51
C LEU A 301 -8.11 17.34 -8.94
N PRO A 302 -6.95 17.13 -9.58
CA PRO A 302 -6.74 17.49 -10.98
C PRO A 302 -7.68 16.68 -11.89
N ALA A 303 -8.05 17.27 -13.04
CA ALA A 303 -8.95 16.62 -14.02
C ALA A 303 -8.37 15.30 -14.59
N HIS A 304 -7.06 15.19 -14.65
CA HIS A 304 -6.38 13.97 -15.10
C HIS A 304 -5.42 13.49 -14.02
N PRO A 305 -5.37 12.18 -13.75
CA PRO A 305 -4.42 11.62 -12.79
C PRO A 305 -2.97 11.77 -13.31
N PHE A 306 -2.01 11.83 -12.38
CA PHE A 306 -0.60 11.78 -12.73
C PHE A 306 -0.23 10.36 -13.19
N PRO A 307 0.61 10.20 -14.25
CA PRO A 307 1.04 8.87 -14.66
C PRO A 307 2.01 8.29 -13.62
N CYS A 308 1.49 7.48 -12.70
CA CYS A 308 2.23 6.85 -11.60
C CYS A 308 3.13 5.72 -12.11
N CYS A 309 4.08 6.04 -13.00
CA CYS A 309 5.00 5.09 -13.61
C CYS A 309 6.44 5.60 -13.59
N ARG A 310 7.36 4.65 -13.70
CA ARG A 310 8.77 4.92 -14.00
C ARG A 310 8.98 4.78 -15.50
N THR A 311 9.45 5.85 -16.16
CA THR A 311 9.76 5.85 -17.59
C THR A 311 11.25 5.59 -17.83
N VAL A 312 11.56 4.65 -18.72
CA VAL A 312 12.94 4.28 -19.09
C VAL A 312 13.02 4.13 -20.59
N PRO A 313 14.02 4.78 -21.28
CA PRO A 313 14.29 4.50 -22.68
C PRO A 313 14.83 3.08 -22.84
N VAL A 314 14.29 2.34 -23.81
CA VAL A 314 14.65 0.94 -24.09
C VAL A 314 14.81 0.71 -25.58
N ARG A 315 15.58 -0.32 -25.92
CA ARG A 315 15.73 -0.78 -27.31
C ARG A 315 15.54 -2.29 -27.37
N PRO A 316 14.64 -2.81 -28.23
CA PRO A 316 14.45 -4.24 -28.40
C PRO A 316 15.73 -4.91 -28.93
N ASN A 317 16.03 -6.07 -28.39
CA ASN A 317 17.10 -6.92 -28.87
C ASN A 317 16.67 -7.71 -30.13
N ARG A 318 17.57 -8.53 -30.69
CA ARG A 318 17.29 -9.38 -31.86
C ARG A 318 16.20 -10.43 -31.67
N LEU A 319 15.80 -10.67 -30.43
CA LEU A 319 14.68 -11.55 -30.07
C LEU A 319 13.37 -10.77 -29.85
N SER A 320 13.34 -9.50 -30.25
CA SER A 320 12.19 -8.59 -30.05
C SER A 320 11.76 -8.47 -28.60
N MET A 321 12.74 -8.32 -27.69
CA MET A 321 12.52 -8.16 -26.25
C MET A 321 13.25 -6.94 -25.71
N VAL A 322 12.60 -6.24 -24.78
CA VAL A 322 13.20 -5.17 -23.98
C VAL A 322 13.46 -5.66 -22.57
N THR A 323 14.52 -5.17 -21.94
CA THR A 323 14.87 -5.52 -20.56
C THR A 323 14.50 -4.41 -19.62
N PHE A 324 13.75 -4.76 -18.56
CA PHE A 324 13.47 -3.87 -17.44
C PHE A 324 13.78 -4.56 -16.12
N GLN A 325 14.62 -3.94 -15.31
CA GLN A 325 15.26 -4.59 -14.17
C GLN A 325 16.00 -5.86 -14.65
N THR A 326 15.62 -7.05 -14.18
CA THR A 326 16.23 -8.33 -14.64
C THR A 326 15.34 -9.12 -15.59
N ASN A 327 14.12 -8.63 -15.86
CA ASN A 327 13.11 -9.35 -16.64
C ASN A 327 13.04 -8.82 -18.08
N ARG A 328 12.65 -9.68 -19.01
CA ARG A 328 12.55 -9.37 -20.43
C ARG A 328 11.09 -9.43 -20.87
N TYR A 329 10.66 -8.42 -21.61
CA TYR A 329 9.30 -8.26 -22.09
C TYR A 329 9.30 -8.21 -23.61
N SER A 330 8.44 -9.00 -24.26
CA SER A 330 8.36 -9.01 -25.71
C SER A 330 7.69 -7.75 -26.26
N VAL A 331 8.09 -7.37 -27.48
CA VAL A 331 7.42 -6.34 -28.26
C VAL A 331 7.12 -6.88 -29.66
N PRO A 332 6.13 -6.33 -30.38
CA PRO A 332 5.88 -6.76 -31.76
C PRO A 332 7.14 -6.68 -32.62
N VAL A 333 7.40 -7.71 -33.40
CA VAL A 333 8.62 -7.83 -34.24
C VAL A 333 8.82 -6.65 -35.20
N ALA A 334 7.74 -5.96 -35.56
CA ALA A 334 7.81 -4.74 -36.39
C ALA A 334 8.60 -3.61 -35.74
N HIS A 335 8.76 -3.63 -34.42
CA HIS A 335 9.49 -2.63 -33.64
C HIS A 335 10.92 -3.07 -33.28
N ALA A 336 11.41 -4.16 -33.85
CA ALA A 336 12.77 -4.62 -33.59
C ALA A 336 13.80 -3.57 -34.00
N GLY A 337 14.57 -3.08 -33.02
CA GLY A 337 15.59 -2.04 -33.23
C GLY A 337 15.12 -0.60 -33.06
N ASP A 338 13.82 -0.34 -32.90
CA ASP A 338 13.29 1.00 -32.58
C ASP A 338 13.76 1.50 -31.24
N SER A 339 13.81 2.83 -31.08
CA SER A 339 13.97 3.46 -29.77
C SER A 339 12.59 3.63 -29.16
N LEU A 340 12.32 2.88 -28.09
CA LEU A 340 11.03 2.83 -27.39
C LEU A 340 11.14 3.41 -25.98
N LEU A 341 10.00 3.76 -25.39
CA LEU A 341 9.90 4.11 -23.99
C LEU A 341 9.12 3.02 -23.24
N LEU A 342 9.71 2.54 -22.16
CA LEU A 342 9.07 1.62 -21.24
C LEU A 342 8.52 2.40 -20.04
N ARG A 343 7.24 2.27 -19.77
CA ARG A 343 6.52 2.86 -18.62
C ARG A 343 6.15 1.74 -17.66
N ALA A 344 6.86 1.67 -16.54
CA ALA A 344 6.63 0.65 -15.52
C ALA A 344 5.68 1.20 -14.44
N PHE A 345 4.48 0.66 -14.38
CA PHE A 345 3.50 0.84 -13.31
C PHE A 345 3.68 -0.22 -12.21
N VAL A 346 2.87 -0.20 -11.18
CA VAL A 346 2.91 -1.21 -10.12
C VAL A 346 2.45 -2.58 -10.64
N ASP A 347 1.40 -2.61 -11.46
CA ASP A 347 0.75 -3.84 -11.93
C ASP A 347 1.21 -4.26 -13.33
N ARG A 348 1.66 -3.32 -14.16
CA ARG A 348 1.93 -3.55 -15.58
C ARG A 348 3.15 -2.80 -16.09
N VAL A 349 3.60 -3.23 -17.24
CA VAL A 349 4.63 -2.58 -18.04
C VAL A 349 4.03 -2.24 -19.40
N GLU A 350 4.05 -0.96 -19.77
CA GLU A 350 3.63 -0.48 -21.09
C GLU A 350 4.88 -0.10 -21.88
N ILE A 351 4.95 -0.50 -23.13
CA ILE A 351 6.01 -0.12 -24.05
C ILE A 351 5.37 0.74 -25.14
N THR A 352 5.96 1.95 -25.37
CA THR A 352 5.41 2.93 -26.28
C THR A 352 6.41 3.33 -27.35
N ASN A 353 5.90 3.61 -28.56
CA ASN A 353 6.62 4.28 -29.62
C ASN A 353 5.98 5.68 -29.79
N GLY A 354 6.67 6.72 -29.33
CA GLY A 354 6.07 8.04 -29.18
C GLY A 354 4.84 8.00 -28.24
N THR A 355 3.68 8.40 -28.75
CA THR A 355 2.42 8.40 -28.01
C THR A 355 1.66 7.06 -28.09
N ARG A 356 2.02 6.18 -29.03
CA ARG A 356 1.30 4.92 -29.26
C ARG A 356 1.85 3.83 -28.35
N VAL A 357 0.96 3.16 -27.60
CA VAL A 357 1.26 1.94 -26.86
C VAL A 357 1.40 0.80 -27.86
N VAL A 358 2.53 0.10 -27.88
CA VAL A 358 2.84 -1.01 -28.78
C VAL A 358 2.80 -2.37 -28.09
N ALA A 359 3.01 -2.41 -26.76
CA ALA A 359 2.86 -3.62 -25.96
C ALA A 359 2.47 -3.29 -24.51
N VAL A 360 1.66 -4.17 -23.92
CA VAL A 360 1.29 -4.12 -22.49
C VAL A 360 1.49 -5.50 -21.90
N HIS A 361 2.21 -5.59 -20.80
CA HIS A 361 2.46 -6.84 -20.09
C HIS A 361 2.13 -6.69 -18.61
N GLN A 362 1.70 -7.76 -17.96
CA GLN A 362 1.68 -7.80 -16.50
C GLN A 362 3.11 -7.68 -15.97
N ARG A 363 3.34 -6.83 -14.99
CA ARG A 363 4.68 -6.65 -14.42
C ARG A 363 5.13 -7.89 -13.66
N CYS A 364 6.31 -8.38 -13.98
CA CYS A 364 6.94 -9.48 -13.29
C CYS A 364 7.88 -8.96 -12.20
N TYR A 365 7.71 -9.43 -10.97
CA TYR A 365 8.57 -9.14 -9.82
C TYR A 365 9.58 -10.26 -9.52
N GLY A 366 9.60 -11.32 -10.34
CA GLY A 366 10.64 -12.33 -10.33
C GLY A 366 11.97 -11.82 -10.85
N ARG A 367 12.94 -12.72 -11.00
CA ARG A 367 14.25 -12.41 -11.59
C ARG A 367 14.47 -13.26 -12.82
N GLU A 368 15.09 -12.65 -13.85
CA GLU A 368 15.53 -13.31 -15.09
C GLU A 368 14.39 -14.04 -15.84
N GLN A 369 13.16 -13.52 -15.70
CA GLN A 369 11.98 -14.08 -16.35
C GLN A 369 11.76 -13.48 -17.72
N ASP A 370 11.25 -14.28 -18.63
CA ASP A 370 10.73 -13.85 -19.92
C ASP A 370 9.21 -13.74 -19.85
N VAL A 371 8.69 -12.55 -20.13
CA VAL A 371 7.25 -12.29 -20.26
C VAL A 371 6.97 -12.11 -21.74
N LEU A 372 6.44 -13.17 -22.35
CA LEU A 372 6.29 -13.27 -23.80
C LEU A 372 4.82 -13.25 -24.19
N ASP A 373 4.48 -12.40 -25.16
CA ASP A 373 3.19 -12.44 -25.83
C ASP A 373 3.39 -13.13 -27.20
N VAL A 374 2.67 -14.21 -27.45
CA VAL A 374 2.75 -15.00 -28.68
C VAL A 374 2.38 -14.17 -29.92
N PHE A 375 1.43 -13.23 -29.74
CA PHE A 375 0.93 -12.38 -30.83
C PHE A 375 2.00 -11.45 -31.39
N HIS A 376 3.00 -11.10 -30.59
CA HIS A 376 4.13 -10.31 -31.05
C HIS A 376 4.99 -11.01 -32.11
N TYR A 377 4.97 -12.34 -32.12
CA TYR A 377 5.81 -13.17 -33.02
C TYR A 377 5.06 -13.80 -34.17
N LEU A 378 3.73 -13.66 -34.27
CA LEU A 378 2.94 -14.26 -35.33
C LEU A 378 3.44 -13.93 -36.75
N PRO A 379 3.80 -12.68 -37.09
CA PRO A 379 4.33 -12.34 -38.40
C PRO A 379 5.59 -13.14 -38.74
N LEU A 380 6.51 -13.31 -37.78
CA LEU A 380 7.74 -14.07 -37.96
C LEU A 380 7.47 -15.59 -38.08
N LEU A 381 6.52 -16.12 -37.32
CA LEU A 381 6.11 -17.52 -37.40
C LEU A 381 5.42 -17.82 -38.72
N LYS A 382 4.71 -16.86 -39.29
CA LYS A 382 4.11 -16.97 -40.64
C LYS A 382 5.17 -17.06 -41.73
N GLU A 383 6.26 -16.29 -41.62
CA GLU A 383 7.40 -16.39 -42.54
C GLU A 383 8.18 -17.70 -42.36
N ARG A 384 8.28 -18.18 -41.11
CA ARG A 384 9.07 -19.36 -40.75
C ARG A 384 8.26 -20.43 -40.00
N PRO A 385 7.28 -21.09 -40.67
CA PRO A 385 6.38 -22.03 -40.01
C PRO A 385 7.08 -23.23 -39.34
N GLY A 386 8.28 -23.60 -39.81
CA GLY A 386 9.06 -24.70 -39.22
C GLY A 386 9.58 -24.41 -37.79
N ALA A 387 9.57 -23.13 -37.38
CA ALA A 387 9.94 -22.75 -36.01
C ALA A 387 8.78 -22.92 -35.00
N PHE A 388 7.55 -23.12 -35.46
CA PHE A 388 6.33 -23.06 -34.65
C PHE A 388 6.39 -23.99 -33.42
N ASP A 389 6.65 -25.28 -33.65
CA ASP A 389 6.64 -26.29 -32.58
C ASP A 389 7.75 -26.10 -31.52
N HIS A 390 8.77 -25.29 -31.83
CA HIS A 390 9.92 -25.04 -30.96
C HIS A 390 9.91 -23.62 -30.37
N ALA A 391 8.98 -22.77 -30.79
CA ALA A 391 8.94 -21.37 -30.37
C ALA A 391 8.60 -21.22 -28.89
N LYS A 392 9.52 -20.61 -28.12
CA LYS A 392 9.34 -20.39 -26.69
C LYS A 392 8.04 -19.62 -26.34
N PRO A 393 7.63 -18.57 -27.10
CA PRO A 393 6.36 -17.89 -26.87
C PRO A 393 5.14 -18.81 -26.88
N LEU A 394 5.09 -19.77 -27.79
CA LEU A 394 4.00 -20.76 -27.87
C LEU A 394 4.01 -21.74 -26.71
N LYS A 395 5.19 -22.21 -26.30
CA LYS A 395 5.33 -23.14 -25.16
C LYS A 395 4.95 -22.49 -23.82
N MET A 396 5.11 -21.19 -23.69
CA MET A 396 4.77 -20.43 -22.49
C MET A 396 3.36 -19.84 -22.54
N TRP A 397 2.69 -19.92 -23.67
CA TRP A 397 1.38 -19.34 -23.86
C TRP A 397 0.31 -20.16 -23.13
N ASN A 398 -0.38 -19.51 -22.19
CA ASN A 398 -1.54 -20.10 -21.54
C ASN A 398 -2.79 -19.85 -22.41
N HIS A 399 -3.35 -20.90 -23.01
CA HIS A 399 -4.47 -20.82 -23.95
C HIS A 399 -5.50 -21.94 -23.70
N PRO A 400 -6.75 -21.76 -24.16
CA PRO A 400 -7.76 -22.79 -24.04
C PRO A 400 -7.37 -24.09 -24.79
N ALA A 401 -7.54 -25.26 -24.16
CA ALA A 401 -7.19 -26.56 -24.69
C ALA A 401 -7.90 -26.91 -26.05
N ILE A 402 -8.96 -26.18 -26.36
CA ILE A 402 -9.64 -26.33 -27.66
C ILE A 402 -8.73 -26.00 -28.84
N LEU A 403 -7.81 -25.02 -28.66
CA LEU A 403 -6.86 -24.61 -29.70
C LEU A 403 -5.84 -25.73 -30.01
N ASP A 404 -5.40 -26.47 -29.00
CA ASP A 404 -4.53 -27.64 -29.22
C ASP A 404 -5.27 -28.75 -30.01
N ARG A 405 -6.52 -29.02 -29.63
CA ARG A 405 -7.37 -29.98 -30.34
C ARG A 405 -7.61 -29.54 -31.77
N TYR A 406 -7.82 -28.26 -31.98
CA TYR A 406 -7.99 -27.70 -33.32
C TYR A 406 -6.73 -27.86 -34.17
N LEU A 407 -5.55 -27.55 -33.64
CA LEU A 407 -4.28 -27.74 -34.33
C LEU A 407 -4.03 -29.23 -34.66
N ALA A 408 -4.33 -30.12 -33.72
CA ALA A 408 -4.24 -31.58 -33.96
C ALA A 408 -5.16 -32.02 -35.15
N ARG A 409 -6.40 -31.53 -35.15
CA ARG A 409 -7.35 -31.82 -36.25
C ARG A 409 -6.91 -31.25 -37.62
N LEU A 410 -6.31 -30.06 -37.60
CA LEU A 410 -5.72 -29.47 -38.81
C LEU A 410 -4.58 -30.37 -39.34
N ARG A 411 -3.72 -30.89 -38.47
CA ARG A 411 -2.58 -31.77 -38.82
C ARG A 411 -3.00 -33.17 -39.32
N GLU A 412 -4.17 -33.65 -38.93
CA GLU A 412 -4.75 -34.89 -39.47
C GLU A 412 -5.21 -34.73 -40.93
N ARG A 413 -5.62 -33.51 -41.34
CA ARG A 413 -6.22 -33.27 -42.67
C ARG A 413 -5.32 -32.56 -43.66
N LEU A 414 -4.33 -31.85 -43.17
CA LEU A 414 -3.47 -30.97 -43.98
C LEU A 414 -1.99 -31.32 -43.76
N SER A 415 -1.15 -30.91 -44.70
CA SER A 415 0.29 -31.00 -44.50
C SER A 415 0.71 -30.21 -43.25
N PRO A 416 1.79 -30.60 -42.52
CA PRO A 416 2.22 -29.92 -41.31
C PRO A 416 2.39 -28.40 -41.49
N ARG A 417 2.96 -27.99 -42.63
CA ARG A 417 3.15 -26.55 -42.95
C ARG A 417 1.83 -25.83 -43.15
N THR A 418 0.90 -26.45 -43.92
CA THR A 418 -0.42 -25.84 -44.19
C THR A 418 -1.26 -25.76 -42.94
N ALA A 419 -1.25 -26.81 -42.10
CA ALA A 419 -1.95 -26.84 -40.81
C ALA A 419 -1.45 -25.71 -39.87
N THR A 420 -0.13 -25.55 -39.78
CA THR A 420 0.48 -24.47 -38.98
C THR A 420 0.10 -23.09 -39.51
N MET A 421 0.13 -22.90 -40.81
CA MET A 421 -0.26 -21.64 -41.45
C MET A 421 -1.72 -21.30 -41.21
N GLU A 422 -2.62 -22.29 -41.30
CA GLU A 422 -4.03 -22.10 -41.04
C GLU A 422 -4.30 -21.78 -39.58
N PHE A 423 -3.61 -22.45 -38.65
CA PHE A 423 -3.66 -22.15 -37.24
C PHE A 423 -3.19 -20.73 -36.94
N ILE A 424 -2.06 -20.27 -37.51
CA ILE A 424 -1.56 -18.89 -37.34
C ILE A 424 -2.60 -17.88 -37.85
N ARG A 425 -3.28 -18.14 -38.98
CA ARG A 425 -4.34 -17.26 -39.49
C ARG A 425 -5.52 -17.15 -38.53
N VAL A 426 -5.89 -18.24 -37.86
CA VAL A 426 -6.93 -18.21 -36.82
C VAL A 426 -6.45 -17.40 -35.60
N MET A 427 -5.18 -17.53 -35.19
CA MET A 427 -4.62 -16.73 -34.14
C MET A 427 -4.58 -15.22 -34.50
N GLU A 428 -4.35 -14.86 -35.74
CA GLU A 428 -4.41 -13.46 -36.23
C GLU A 428 -5.79 -12.81 -35.96
N LEU A 429 -6.88 -13.60 -35.92
CA LEU A 429 -8.22 -13.10 -35.59
C LEU A 429 -8.32 -12.57 -34.14
N CYS A 430 -7.40 -12.96 -33.24
CA CYS A 430 -7.32 -12.45 -31.88
C CYS A 430 -6.87 -10.98 -31.81
N VAL A 431 -6.46 -10.35 -32.92
CA VAL A 431 -6.20 -8.91 -32.99
C VAL A 431 -7.50 -8.11 -32.81
N ASP A 432 -8.61 -8.61 -33.42
CA ASP A 432 -9.90 -7.92 -33.43
C ASP A 432 -10.94 -8.58 -32.50
N HIS A 433 -10.64 -9.76 -31.99
CA HIS A 433 -11.53 -10.59 -31.16
C HIS A 433 -10.79 -11.09 -29.93
N SER A 434 -11.48 -11.25 -28.82
CA SER A 434 -10.90 -11.85 -27.61
C SER A 434 -10.56 -13.34 -27.86
N LEU A 435 -9.53 -13.84 -27.16
CA LEU A 435 -9.14 -15.25 -27.23
C LEU A 435 -10.31 -16.21 -26.90
N GLY A 436 -11.20 -15.81 -26.00
CA GLY A 436 -12.40 -16.60 -25.64
C GLY A 436 -13.40 -16.68 -26.79
N GLU A 437 -13.68 -15.56 -27.49
CA GLU A 437 -14.56 -15.55 -28.66
C GLU A 437 -14.00 -16.42 -29.77
N VAL A 438 -12.68 -16.29 -30.03
CA VAL A 438 -12.01 -17.15 -31.05
C VAL A 438 -12.08 -18.63 -30.67
N ALA A 439 -11.84 -18.98 -29.41
CA ALA A 439 -11.93 -20.34 -28.91
C ALA A 439 -13.37 -20.93 -29.10
N THR A 440 -14.40 -20.14 -28.79
CA THR A 440 -15.80 -20.53 -29.00
C THR A 440 -16.12 -20.75 -30.49
N ALA A 441 -15.68 -19.83 -31.35
CA ALA A 441 -15.88 -19.95 -32.78
C ALA A 441 -15.12 -21.16 -33.37
N VAL A 442 -13.93 -21.45 -32.88
CA VAL A 442 -13.14 -22.65 -33.23
C VAL A 442 -13.89 -23.93 -32.82
N GLU A 443 -14.47 -23.97 -31.61
CA GLU A 443 -15.26 -25.10 -31.14
C GLU A 443 -16.47 -25.35 -32.04
N GLN A 444 -17.21 -24.31 -32.39
CA GLN A 444 -18.33 -24.38 -33.34
C GLN A 444 -17.90 -24.84 -34.74
N ALA A 445 -16.80 -24.30 -35.25
CA ALA A 445 -16.24 -24.71 -36.56
C ALA A 445 -15.84 -26.18 -36.57
N MET A 446 -15.24 -26.68 -35.48
CA MET A 446 -14.93 -28.11 -35.32
C MET A 446 -16.19 -28.99 -35.28
N ALA A 447 -17.25 -28.56 -34.60
CA ALA A 447 -18.54 -29.25 -34.55
C ALA A 447 -19.20 -29.33 -35.94
N LEU A 448 -19.06 -28.26 -36.74
CA LEU A 448 -19.54 -28.25 -38.15
C LEU A 448 -18.62 -29.02 -39.10
N GLY A 449 -17.51 -29.57 -38.64
CA GLY A 449 -16.54 -30.29 -39.48
C GLY A 449 -15.75 -29.40 -40.45
N SER A 450 -15.87 -28.08 -40.37
CA SER A 450 -15.20 -27.09 -41.23
C SER A 450 -14.10 -26.37 -40.48
N LEU A 451 -12.84 -26.67 -40.78
CA LEU A 451 -11.66 -26.24 -40.05
C LEU A 451 -10.97 -24.99 -40.63
N GLY A 452 -11.52 -24.39 -41.70
CA GLY A 452 -10.91 -23.24 -42.37
C GLY A 452 -11.06 -21.93 -41.57
N THR A 453 -10.06 -21.07 -41.66
CA THR A 453 -10.08 -19.71 -41.05
C THR A 453 -11.32 -18.91 -41.48
N GLY A 454 -11.78 -19.06 -42.72
CA GLY A 454 -13.00 -18.41 -43.23
C GLY A 454 -14.25 -18.77 -42.42
N THR A 455 -14.40 -20.04 -42.03
CA THR A 455 -15.51 -20.50 -41.18
C THR A 455 -15.44 -19.89 -39.80
N VAL A 456 -14.25 -19.88 -39.17
CA VAL A 456 -14.05 -19.26 -37.84
C VAL A 456 -14.37 -17.77 -37.91
N ALA A 457 -13.90 -17.06 -38.95
CA ALA A 457 -14.15 -15.63 -39.12
C ALA A 457 -15.64 -15.32 -39.38
N TYR A 458 -16.35 -16.22 -40.11
CA TYR A 458 -17.80 -16.12 -40.31
C TYR A 458 -18.56 -16.27 -38.99
N LEU A 459 -18.21 -17.29 -38.19
CA LEU A 459 -18.85 -17.54 -36.89
C LEU A 459 -18.62 -16.41 -35.92
N LEU A 460 -17.41 -15.81 -35.86
CA LEU A 460 -17.13 -14.65 -35.06
C LEU A 460 -18.03 -13.46 -35.41
N ARG A 461 -18.26 -13.19 -36.68
CA ARG A 461 -19.17 -12.15 -37.16
C ARG A 461 -20.61 -12.42 -36.76
N THR A 462 -21.08 -13.67 -36.97
CA THR A 462 -22.46 -14.07 -36.69
C THR A 462 -22.73 -14.01 -35.16
N ASN A 463 -21.81 -14.51 -34.33
CA ASN A 463 -21.96 -14.46 -32.87
C ASN A 463 -22.04 -13.02 -32.32
N ARG A 464 -21.33 -12.07 -32.90
CA ARG A 464 -21.46 -10.64 -32.53
C ARG A 464 -22.84 -10.07 -32.89
N THR A 465 -23.37 -10.42 -34.07
CA THR A 465 -24.68 -9.95 -34.53
C THR A 465 -25.81 -10.48 -33.64
N THR A 466 -25.66 -11.71 -33.14
CA THR A 466 -26.67 -12.35 -32.26
C THR A 466 -26.66 -11.80 -30.83
N GLN A 467 -25.55 -11.23 -30.38
CA GLN A 467 -25.45 -10.63 -29.06
C GLN A 467 -25.95 -9.18 -28.95
N GLN A 468 -26.25 -8.55 -30.08
CA GLN A 468 -26.97 -7.29 -30.11
C GLN A 468 -28.37 -7.56 -30.68
N PRO A 469 -29.39 -7.86 -29.85
CA PRO A 469 -30.75 -7.73 -30.31
C PRO A 469 -30.96 -6.23 -30.56
N VAL A 470 -30.90 -5.81 -31.83
CA VAL A 470 -31.47 -4.53 -32.22
C VAL A 470 -32.94 -4.62 -31.81
N PRO A 471 -33.44 -3.79 -30.89
CA PRO A 471 -34.85 -3.74 -30.66
C PRO A 471 -35.46 -3.35 -32.01
N LEU A 472 -36.20 -4.28 -32.66
CA LEU A 472 -37.07 -3.96 -33.73
C LEU A 472 -38.04 -2.90 -33.17
N ALA A 473 -37.73 -1.61 -33.43
CA ALA A 473 -38.67 -0.57 -33.24
C ALA A 473 -39.88 -0.96 -34.10
N VAL A 474 -40.92 -1.45 -33.44
CA VAL A 474 -42.22 -1.64 -34.10
C VAL A 474 -42.61 -0.25 -34.59
N LEU A 475 -42.40 -0.02 -35.88
CA LEU A 475 -42.93 1.18 -36.55
C LEU A 475 -44.45 1.06 -36.55
N THR A 476 -45.06 1.57 -35.49
CA THR A 476 -46.52 1.63 -35.31
C THR A 476 -47.19 2.69 -36.19
N SER A 477 -46.45 3.37 -37.06
CA SER A 477 -47.01 4.19 -38.15
C SER A 477 -46.02 4.24 -39.29
N ALA A 478 -46.41 3.80 -40.47
CA ALA A 478 -45.69 4.06 -41.72
C ALA A 478 -45.60 5.61 -41.86
N PRO A 479 -44.40 6.20 -41.97
CA PRO A 479 -44.30 7.61 -42.30
C PRO A 479 -44.92 7.76 -43.70
N ALA A 480 -45.84 8.73 -43.85
CA ALA A 480 -46.38 9.09 -45.13
C ALA A 480 -45.24 9.28 -46.13
N CYS A 481 -45.31 8.56 -47.23
CA CYS A 481 -44.28 8.65 -48.27
C CYS A 481 -44.19 10.10 -48.71
N PRO A 482 -43.07 10.81 -48.60
CA PRO A 482 -42.96 12.15 -49.09
C PRO A 482 -43.22 12.12 -50.59
N THR A 483 -44.24 12.82 -51.06
CA THR A 483 -44.53 13.03 -52.47
C THR A 483 -43.29 13.71 -53.06
N VAL A 484 -42.56 12.96 -53.85
CA VAL A 484 -41.48 13.55 -54.66
C VAL A 484 -42.12 14.40 -55.70
N GLN A 485 -42.03 15.74 -55.53
CA GLN A 485 -42.37 16.65 -56.63
C GLN A 485 -41.32 16.45 -57.70
N ASP A 486 -41.79 16.09 -58.90
CA ASP A 486 -40.95 16.04 -60.09
C ASP A 486 -40.25 17.40 -60.26
N ARG A 487 -38.95 17.41 -60.08
CA ARG A 487 -38.17 18.61 -60.38
C ARG A 487 -38.05 18.75 -61.88
N ASP A 488 -38.52 19.90 -62.38
CA ASP A 488 -38.37 20.29 -63.77
C ASP A 488 -36.89 20.36 -64.12
N LEU A 489 -36.38 19.39 -64.85
CA LEU A 489 -34.98 19.28 -65.27
C LEU A 489 -34.54 20.44 -66.14
N ARG A 490 -35.46 21.25 -66.71
CA ARG A 490 -35.13 22.46 -67.47
C ARG A 490 -34.41 23.53 -66.64
N GLN A 491 -34.46 23.47 -65.32
CA GLN A 491 -33.74 24.37 -64.43
C GLN A 491 -32.23 24.13 -64.46
N TYR A 492 -31.73 23.02 -64.99
CA TYR A 492 -30.32 22.69 -65.07
C TYR A 492 -29.71 23.01 -66.43
N ASP A 493 -30.50 23.37 -67.46
CA ASP A 493 -29.99 23.73 -68.79
C ASP A 493 -29.14 25.05 -68.78
N CYS A 494 -29.27 25.87 -67.73
CA CYS A 494 -28.46 27.06 -67.60
C CYS A 494 -26.99 26.76 -67.22
N PHE A 495 -26.62 25.56 -66.78
CA PHE A 495 -25.28 25.19 -66.41
C PHE A 495 -24.51 24.47 -67.54
N ILE A 496 -25.11 24.20 -68.70
CA ILE A 496 -24.49 23.51 -69.81
C ILE A 496 -23.91 24.47 -70.88
N ARG A 497 -24.08 25.81 -70.68
CA ARG A 497 -23.48 26.81 -71.54
C ARG A 497 -22.51 27.66 -70.80
N ARG A 498 -21.28 27.13 -70.62
CA ARG A 498 -20.02 27.89 -70.59
C ARG A 498 -18.88 26.98 -70.97
#